data_58e3d7630cbf14f253c22f11f87e5615
#
_entry.id   58e3d7630cbf14f253c22f11f87e5615
#
_cell.length_a   1.000
_cell.length_b   1.000
_cell.length_c   1.000
_cell.angle_alpha   90.00
_cell.angle_beta   90.00
_cell.angle_gamma   90.00
#
_symmetry.space_group_name_H-M   'P 1'
#
loop_
_entity.id
_entity.type
_entity.pdbx_description
1 polymer ?
#
loop_
_entity_poly.entity_id
_entity_poly.type
_entity_poly.pdbx_seq_one_letter_code
_entity_poly.pdbx_strand_id
1 'polypeptide(L)'
;MASIDYDYIFSNLDTVLGLPLRRRGKRWTLPARINLESHSRKDKLVFYMNKSGSITVTEQGGDSVNLFDFLVSYLPGCSSASDAFRILSSPDGCRMSLKDFYEREYDSGRQESRFVDVKYVDRLNDSGHWKGNNLYEYLSGVFGVDSVNDVFSRYKVGCLGRESAVFWYSDKDGNVCHDNRIRYGVNGHRKKETHAFRKFTTGEGFTHRGFFKPFLGEYCSDAITCMVESEKTAIIASMAFGNGFVWIACGGMNQLGNKLPKNVILFPDFDNKAISLWGDKGRVAKWWEHPILSFGLKHNDDIGDAVINNLNSINIKEFREWTLK
;
A
#
# COMPACT_ATOMS: atom_id res chain seq x y z
N MET A 1 -22.40 23.98 21.82
CA MET A 1 -21.55 23.48 20.70
C MET A 1 -22.46 23.25 19.52
N ALA A 2 -22.15 23.82 18.35
CA ALA A 2 -22.91 23.52 17.13
C ALA A 2 -22.71 22.04 16.80
N SER A 3 -23.80 21.31 16.63
CA SER A 3 -23.77 19.92 16.17
C SER A 3 -23.80 19.91 14.66
N ILE A 4 -23.02 19.05 14.02
CA ILE A 4 -23.07 18.83 12.58
C ILE A 4 -24.31 18.02 12.25
N ASP A 5 -25.16 18.57 11.39
CA ASP A 5 -26.31 17.87 10.83
C ASP A 5 -25.87 17.10 9.57
N TYR A 6 -25.49 15.83 9.75
CA TYR A 6 -25.04 14.96 8.66
C TYR A 6 -26.13 14.67 7.64
N ASP A 7 -27.40 14.63 8.05
CA ASP A 7 -28.52 14.38 7.15
C ASP A 7 -28.74 15.57 6.21
N TYR A 8 -28.65 16.79 6.74
CA TYR A 8 -28.69 18.00 5.93
C TYR A 8 -27.52 18.06 4.96
N ILE A 9 -26.28 17.84 5.46
CA ILE A 9 -25.08 17.85 4.63
C ILE A 9 -25.20 16.80 3.52
N PHE A 10 -25.60 15.59 3.85
CA PHE A 10 -25.72 14.52 2.87
C PHE A 10 -26.82 14.79 1.84
N SER A 11 -27.90 15.41 2.23
CA SER A 11 -29.00 15.75 1.31
C SER A 11 -28.60 16.83 0.30
N ASN A 12 -27.67 17.71 0.66
CA ASN A 12 -27.19 18.85 -0.12
C ASN A 12 -25.68 18.79 -0.42
N LEU A 13 -25.14 17.59 -0.56
CA LEU A 13 -23.68 17.36 -0.56
C LEU A 13 -22.98 18.05 -1.74
N ASP A 14 -23.61 18.11 -2.89
CA ASP A 14 -23.14 18.82 -4.08
C ASP A 14 -23.00 20.32 -3.84
N THR A 15 -23.99 20.90 -3.19
CA THR A 15 -23.99 22.32 -2.83
C THR A 15 -23.00 22.63 -1.71
N VAL A 16 -22.99 21.78 -0.66
CA VAL A 16 -22.10 21.95 0.49
C VAL A 16 -20.63 21.82 0.10
N LEU A 17 -20.29 20.90 -0.79
CA LEU A 17 -18.93 20.70 -1.26
C LEU A 17 -18.60 21.57 -2.49
N GLY A 18 -19.59 22.16 -3.16
CA GLY A 18 -19.38 22.87 -4.42
C GLY A 18 -18.93 21.97 -5.57
N LEU A 19 -19.10 20.66 -5.44
CA LEU A 19 -18.68 19.67 -6.43
C LEU A 19 -19.88 19.22 -7.29
N PRO A 20 -19.71 18.93 -8.59
CA PRO A 20 -20.77 18.46 -9.47
C PRO A 20 -21.12 17.00 -9.21
N LEU A 21 -21.51 16.70 -7.99
CA LEU A 21 -21.90 15.38 -7.58
C LEU A 21 -23.22 14.97 -8.25
N ARG A 22 -23.34 13.69 -8.58
CA ARG A 22 -24.58 13.11 -9.08
C ARG A 22 -25.18 12.17 -8.03
N ARG A 23 -26.43 12.43 -7.65
CA ARG A 23 -27.15 11.56 -6.75
C ARG A 23 -27.64 10.31 -7.47
N ARG A 24 -27.33 9.13 -6.91
CA ARG A 24 -27.81 7.83 -7.39
C ARG A 24 -28.38 7.05 -6.20
N GLY A 25 -29.68 7.18 -5.98
CA GLY A 25 -30.35 6.57 -4.83
C GLY A 25 -29.80 7.07 -3.49
N LYS A 26 -29.18 6.20 -2.71
CA LYS A 26 -28.58 6.50 -1.39
C LYS A 26 -27.09 6.86 -1.46
N ARG A 27 -26.60 7.29 -2.61
CA ARG A 27 -25.19 7.64 -2.83
C ARG A 27 -25.07 8.89 -3.66
N TRP A 28 -23.95 9.60 -3.44
CA TRP A 28 -23.51 10.65 -4.32
C TRP A 28 -22.22 10.19 -5.02
N THR A 29 -22.07 10.53 -6.27
CA THR A 29 -20.88 10.15 -7.06
C THR A 29 -20.31 11.34 -7.77
N LEU A 30 -18.96 11.45 -7.77
CA LEU A 30 -18.25 12.37 -8.63
C LEU A 30 -17.91 11.63 -9.93
N PRO A 31 -18.48 12.06 -11.08
CA PRO A 31 -18.19 11.40 -12.36
C PRO A 31 -16.71 11.49 -12.70
N ALA A 32 -16.10 10.35 -13.03
CA ALA A 32 -14.73 10.32 -13.52
C ALA A 32 -14.66 10.94 -14.91
N ARG A 33 -14.43 12.25 -14.99
CA ARG A 33 -14.19 12.90 -16.29
C ARG A 33 -12.73 12.92 -16.71
N ILE A 34 -11.83 12.68 -15.78
CA ILE A 34 -10.40 12.92 -16.01
C ILE A 34 -9.57 11.83 -15.35
N ASN A 35 -9.43 10.74 -16.02
CA ASN A 35 -8.17 10.03 -16.02
C ASN A 35 -7.91 9.57 -17.45
N LEU A 36 -7.18 10.38 -18.21
CA LEU A 36 -6.81 10.12 -19.58
C LEU A 36 -5.94 8.85 -19.73
N GLU A 37 -5.44 8.32 -18.62
CA GLU A 37 -4.62 7.10 -18.61
C GLU A 37 -5.40 5.84 -18.22
N SER A 38 -6.54 5.97 -17.56
CA SER A 38 -7.42 4.83 -17.30
C SER A 38 -8.71 4.97 -18.09
N HIS A 39 -8.93 4.11 -19.06
CA HIS A 39 -10.18 4.02 -19.84
C HIS A 39 -11.40 3.55 -19.01
N SER A 40 -11.35 3.66 -17.69
CA SER A 40 -12.40 3.25 -16.79
C SER A 40 -13.50 4.31 -16.70
N ARG A 41 -14.71 3.98 -17.15
CA ARG A 41 -15.93 4.81 -17.06
C ARG A 41 -16.59 4.77 -15.67
N LYS A 42 -15.88 4.45 -14.62
CA LYS A 42 -16.46 4.30 -13.29
C LYS A 42 -16.35 5.60 -12.50
N ASP A 43 -17.35 5.84 -11.63
CA ASP A 43 -17.36 7.03 -10.77
C ASP A 43 -16.10 7.06 -9.86
N LYS A 44 -15.41 8.18 -9.80
CA LYS A 44 -14.14 8.32 -9.09
C LYS A 44 -14.29 8.28 -7.58
N LEU A 45 -15.25 9.04 -7.06
CA LEU A 45 -15.57 9.11 -5.63
C LEU A 45 -17.03 8.75 -5.41
N VAL A 46 -17.27 8.01 -4.35
CA VAL A 46 -18.60 7.61 -3.90
C VAL A 46 -18.78 8.04 -2.45
N PHE A 47 -19.79 8.87 -2.19
CA PHE A 47 -20.18 9.31 -0.86
C PHE A 47 -21.46 8.59 -0.45
N TYR A 48 -21.47 8.06 0.76
CA TYR A 48 -22.66 7.40 1.31
C TYR A 48 -22.76 7.60 2.82
N MET A 49 -24.00 7.56 3.32
CA MET A 49 -24.24 7.55 4.76
C MET A 49 -24.00 6.14 5.30
N ASN A 50 -23.12 6.02 6.27
CA ASN A 50 -22.86 4.73 6.93
C ASN A 50 -23.91 4.43 8.02
N LYS A 51 -23.85 3.25 8.62
CA LYS A 51 -24.79 2.81 9.66
C LYS A 51 -24.76 3.64 10.94
N SER A 52 -23.67 4.35 11.21
CA SER A 52 -23.55 5.27 12.34
C SER A 52 -24.05 6.68 12.08
N GLY A 53 -24.62 6.94 10.90
CA GLY A 53 -25.12 8.26 10.51
C GLY A 53 -24.04 9.26 10.13
N SER A 54 -22.83 8.80 9.81
CA SER A 54 -21.77 9.66 9.30
C SER A 54 -21.52 9.43 7.80
N ILE A 55 -20.97 10.45 7.13
CA ILE A 55 -20.70 10.38 5.70
C ILE A 55 -19.31 9.74 5.48
N THR A 56 -19.31 8.70 4.69
CA THR A 56 -18.12 7.99 4.26
C THR A 56 -17.85 8.25 2.78
N VAL A 57 -16.61 8.43 2.43
CA VAL A 57 -16.13 8.64 1.06
C VAL A 57 -15.24 7.48 0.67
N THR A 58 -15.52 6.88 -0.47
CA THR A 58 -14.73 5.78 -1.02
C THR A 58 -14.24 6.16 -2.40
N GLU A 59 -12.94 6.09 -2.60
CA GLU A 59 -12.35 6.15 -3.92
C GLU A 59 -12.43 4.77 -4.57
N GLN A 60 -12.64 4.71 -5.88
CA GLN A 60 -12.75 3.44 -6.57
C GLN A 60 -11.42 2.68 -6.56
N GLY A 61 -11.43 1.53 -5.89
CA GLY A 61 -10.23 0.71 -5.68
C GLY A 61 -9.34 1.15 -4.51
N GLY A 62 -9.77 2.19 -3.77
CA GLY A 62 -9.09 2.73 -2.59
C GLY A 62 -9.81 2.44 -1.28
N ASP A 63 -9.21 2.90 -0.20
CA ASP A 63 -9.77 2.83 1.14
C ASP A 63 -10.93 3.82 1.33
N SER A 64 -11.85 3.48 2.24
CA SER A 64 -12.91 4.39 2.66
C SER A 64 -12.42 5.33 3.76
N VAL A 65 -12.69 6.62 3.62
CA VAL A 65 -12.39 7.64 4.62
C VAL A 65 -13.66 8.34 5.08
N ASN A 66 -13.66 8.95 6.27
CA ASN A 66 -14.77 9.80 6.66
C ASN A 66 -14.70 11.17 5.95
N LEU A 67 -15.81 11.92 5.98
CA LEU A 67 -15.89 13.22 5.31
C LEU A 67 -14.85 14.22 5.81
N PHE A 68 -14.50 14.19 7.10
CA PHE A 68 -13.49 15.10 7.66
C PHE A 68 -12.10 14.81 7.09
N ASP A 69 -11.68 13.56 7.07
CA ASP A 69 -10.40 13.15 6.51
C ASP A 69 -10.34 13.43 5.01
N PHE A 70 -11.47 13.26 4.32
CA PHE A 70 -11.59 13.67 2.93
C PHE A 70 -11.35 15.17 2.75
N LEU A 71 -12.02 16.04 3.55
CA LEU A 71 -11.83 17.47 3.46
C LEU A 71 -10.40 17.90 3.79
N VAL A 72 -9.81 17.33 4.83
CA VAL A 72 -8.40 17.61 5.18
C VAL A 72 -7.44 17.20 4.05
N SER A 73 -7.77 16.15 3.32
CA SER A 73 -6.89 15.65 2.24
C SER A 73 -7.04 16.42 0.93
N TYR A 74 -8.24 16.90 0.63
CA TYR A 74 -8.58 17.41 -0.70
C TYR A 74 -8.98 18.89 -0.71
N LEU A 75 -9.30 19.50 0.45
CA LEU A 75 -9.75 20.88 0.48
C LEU A 75 -8.61 21.85 0.80
N PRO A 76 -8.35 22.83 -0.08
CA PRO A 76 -7.41 23.94 0.21
C PRO A 76 -7.80 24.69 1.47
N GLY A 77 -6.83 24.94 2.35
CA GLY A 77 -7.08 25.66 3.60
C GLY A 77 -7.72 24.81 4.71
N CYS A 78 -7.98 23.51 4.49
CA CYS A 78 -8.41 22.58 5.49
C CYS A 78 -7.22 21.68 5.90
N SER A 79 -6.59 22.01 7.01
CA SER A 79 -5.38 21.32 7.50
C SER A 79 -5.63 20.42 8.70
N SER A 80 -6.81 20.51 9.30
CA SER A 80 -7.17 19.79 10.52
C SER A 80 -8.65 19.43 10.57
N ALA A 81 -9.00 18.48 11.46
CA ALA A 81 -10.39 18.14 11.73
C ALA A 81 -11.19 19.37 12.25
N SER A 82 -10.54 20.28 12.97
CA SER A 82 -11.17 21.53 13.42
C SER A 82 -11.52 22.45 12.26
N ASP A 83 -10.65 22.52 11.24
CA ASP A 83 -10.95 23.29 10.02
C ASP A 83 -12.11 22.66 9.26
N ALA A 84 -12.10 21.34 9.10
CA ALA A 84 -13.20 20.59 8.47
C ALA A 84 -14.53 20.83 9.21
N PHE A 85 -14.51 20.79 10.54
CA PHE A 85 -15.69 21.09 11.35
C PHE A 85 -16.21 22.51 11.12
N ARG A 86 -15.33 23.52 11.14
CA ARG A 86 -15.69 24.91 10.90
C ARG A 86 -16.31 25.10 9.51
N ILE A 87 -15.74 24.47 8.49
CA ILE A 87 -16.20 24.54 7.12
C ILE A 87 -17.60 23.92 6.97
N LEU A 88 -17.78 22.71 7.52
CA LEU A 88 -19.08 22.00 7.45
C LEU A 88 -20.17 22.66 8.30
N SER A 89 -19.79 23.44 9.33
CA SER A 89 -20.72 24.19 10.17
C SER A 89 -21.04 25.58 9.62
N SER A 90 -20.39 26.02 8.53
CA SER A 90 -20.64 27.31 7.91
C SER A 90 -21.90 27.25 7.03
N PRO A 91 -22.79 28.27 7.10
CA PRO A 91 -23.94 28.38 6.21
C PRO A 91 -23.59 28.44 4.72
N ASP A 92 -22.40 28.94 4.41
CA ASP A 92 -21.90 29.07 3.03
C ASP A 92 -21.27 27.79 2.50
N GLY A 93 -21.12 26.76 3.38
CA GLY A 93 -20.49 25.50 3.03
C GLY A 93 -19.05 25.64 2.55
N CYS A 94 -18.58 24.60 1.91
CA CYS A 94 -17.29 24.57 1.25
C CYS A 94 -17.47 24.88 -0.23
N ARG A 95 -17.18 26.10 -0.64
CA ARG A 95 -17.12 26.45 -2.07
C ARG A 95 -15.80 25.96 -2.69
N MET A 96 -15.66 24.66 -2.81
CA MET A 96 -14.63 24.11 -3.70
C MET A 96 -15.02 24.42 -5.14
N SER A 97 -14.24 25.22 -5.83
CA SER A 97 -14.44 25.31 -7.26
C SER A 97 -13.94 24.02 -7.90
N LEU A 98 -14.72 23.48 -8.83
CA LEU A 98 -14.27 22.38 -9.69
C LEU A 98 -12.92 22.67 -10.33
N LYS A 99 -12.67 23.92 -10.65
CA LYS A 99 -11.45 24.40 -11.23
C LYS A 99 -10.28 24.12 -10.28
N ASP A 100 -10.40 24.44 -8.99
CA ASP A 100 -9.34 24.22 -8.00
C ASP A 100 -9.10 22.72 -7.74
N PHE A 101 -10.17 21.90 -7.77
CA PHE A 101 -10.05 20.46 -7.62
C PHE A 101 -9.42 19.81 -8.85
N TYR A 102 -9.79 20.24 -10.05
CA TYR A 102 -9.27 19.68 -11.30
C TYR A 102 -7.96 20.30 -11.77
N GLU A 103 -7.70 21.58 -11.49
CA GLU A 103 -6.41 22.21 -11.78
C GLU A 103 -5.30 21.59 -10.94
N ARG A 104 -5.58 21.22 -9.69
CA ARG A 104 -4.64 20.46 -8.86
C ARG A 104 -4.35 19.05 -9.39
N GLU A 105 -5.34 18.37 -9.98
CA GLU A 105 -5.09 17.10 -10.67
C GLU A 105 -4.36 17.29 -11.99
N TYR A 106 -4.58 18.41 -12.69
CA TYR A 106 -3.93 18.70 -13.97
C TYR A 106 -2.51 19.20 -13.79
N ASP A 107 -2.26 20.01 -12.77
CA ASP A 107 -0.90 20.42 -12.38
C ASP A 107 -0.11 19.28 -11.75
N SER A 108 -0.77 18.31 -11.09
CA SER A 108 -0.10 17.10 -10.60
C SER A 108 0.50 16.26 -11.75
N GLY A 109 -0.02 16.38 -12.97
CA GLY A 109 0.56 15.79 -14.19
C GLY A 109 1.83 16.49 -14.69
N ARG A 110 2.11 17.71 -14.22
CA ARG A 110 3.32 18.51 -14.53
C ARG A 110 4.21 18.81 -13.34
N GLN A 111 3.79 18.45 -12.12
CA GLN A 111 4.64 18.62 -10.95
C GLN A 111 5.84 17.70 -11.05
N GLU A 112 7.01 18.24 -10.80
CA GLU A 112 8.21 17.44 -10.54
C GLU A 112 7.87 16.37 -9.50
N SER A 113 8.19 15.11 -9.82
CA SER A 113 7.92 13.99 -8.95
C SER A 113 8.52 14.28 -7.59
N ARG A 114 7.70 14.37 -6.55
CA ARG A 114 8.17 14.53 -5.19
C ARG A 114 8.66 13.20 -4.68
N PHE A 115 9.78 13.27 -3.97
CA PHE A 115 10.37 12.12 -3.32
C PHE A 115 10.40 12.35 -1.81
N VAL A 116 10.32 11.27 -1.07
CA VAL A 116 10.50 11.32 0.39
C VAL A 116 11.97 11.61 0.67
N ASP A 117 12.25 12.60 1.50
CA ASP A 117 13.62 12.86 1.95
C ASP A 117 14.17 11.61 2.67
N VAL A 118 15.33 11.17 2.25
CA VAL A 118 16.00 9.98 2.77
C VAL A 118 16.20 10.04 4.29
N LYS A 119 16.33 11.25 4.84
CA LYS A 119 16.41 11.46 6.30
C LYS A 119 15.21 10.94 7.06
N TYR A 120 14.00 11.00 6.47
CA TYR A 120 12.80 10.41 7.08
C TYR A 120 12.84 8.90 7.04
N VAL A 121 13.32 8.34 5.93
CA VAL A 121 13.48 6.90 5.76
C VAL A 121 14.48 6.37 6.80
N ASP A 122 15.64 6.99 6.88
CA ASP A 122 16.71 6.58 7.81
C ASP A 122 16.30 6.75 9.28
N ARG A 123 15.57 7.84 9.60
CA ARG A 123 15.07 8.07 10.96
C ARG A 123 14.13 6.98 11.46
N LEU A 124 13.30 6.42 10.58
CA LEU A 124 12.37 5.36 10.95
C LEU A 124 12.98 3.96 10.86
N ASN A 125 14.09 3.83 10.19
CA ASN A 125 14.89 2.61 10.06
C ASN A 125 15.97 2.52 11.15
N ASP A 126 15.66 2.94 12.35
CA ASP A 126 16.57 2.81 13.50
C ASP A 126 16.18 1.57 14.31
N SER A 127 17.17 0.77 14.68
CA SER A 127 16.99 -0.42 15.53
C SER A 127 16.30 -0.12 16.86
N GLY A 128 16.43 1.11 17.37
CA GLY A 128 15.69 1.58 18.54
C GLY A 128 14.18 1.67 18.30
N HIS A 129 13.73 1.89 17.07
CA HIS A 129 12.31 1.94 16.70
C HIS A 129 11.73 0.56 16.38
N TRP A 130 12.54 -0.44 16.03
CA TRP A 130 12.05 -1.78 15.71
C TRP A 130 11.63 -2.55 16.96
N LYS A 131 12.39 -2.44 18.05
CA LYS A 131 12.12 -3.17 19.31
C LYS A 131 10.72 -2.81 19.84
N GLY A 132 9.97 -3.85 20.15
CA GLY A 132 8.59 -3.71 20.61
C GLY A 132 7.56 -3.53 19.48
N ASN A 133 7.99 -3.46 18.20
CA ASN A 133 7.07 -3.49 17.08
C ASN A 133 6.59 -4.92 16.81
N ASN A 134 5.29 -5.13 16.68
CA ASN A 134 4.69 -6.46 16.54
C ASN A 134 5.23 -7.27 15.35
N LEU A 135 5.47 -6.64 14.19
CA LEU A 135 6.04 -7.34 13.05
C LEU A 135 7.47 -7.77 13.31
N TYR A 136 8.28 -6.86 13.88
CA TYR A 136 9.66 -7.14 14.23
C TYR A 136 9.78 -8.28 15.24
N GLU A 137 9.01 -8.21 16.33
CA GLU A 137 9.04 -9.25 17.40
C GLU A 137 8.57 -10.61 16.86
N TYR A 138 7.50 -10.62 16.05
CA TYR A 138 7.03 -11.84 15.41
C TYR A 138 8.10 -12.48 14.54
N LEU A 139 8.70 -11.70 13.64
CA LEU A 139 9.71 -12.22 12.71
C LEU A 139 11.00 -12.61 13.45
N SER A 140 11.38 -11.88 14.51
CA SER A 140 12.52 -12.22 15.36
C SER A 140 12.33 -13.56 16.08
N GLY A 141 11.11 -13.88 16.47
CA GLY A 141 10.76 -15.19 17.03
C GLY A 141 10.85 -16.33 16.03
N VAL A 142 10.67 -16.05 14.72
CA VAL A 142 10.72 -17.07 13.66
C VAL A 142 12.13 -17.23 13.08
N PHE A 143 12.83 -16.13 12.78
CA PHE A 143 14.08 -16.12 12.01
C PHE A 143 15.32 -15.75 12.82
N GLY A 144 15.13 -15.36 14.07
CA GLY A 144 16.19 -14.80 14.92
C GLY A 144 16.43 -13.30 14.69
N VAL A 145 16.90 -12.63 15.75
CA VAL A 145 17.05 -11.17 15.80
C VAL A 145 18.04 -10.67 14.73
N ASP A 146 19.16 -11.36 14.55
CA ASP A 146 20.21 -10.92 13.61
C ASP A 146 19.73 -10.94 12.16
N SER A 147 18.99 -11.98 11.76
CA SER A 147 18.40 -12.09 10.43
C SER A 147 17.38 -10.98 10.16
N VAL A 148 16.54 -10.66 11.15
CA VAL A 148 15.56 -9.60 11.03
C VAL A 148 16.23 -8.22 10.98
N ASN A 149 17.23 -7.97 11.80
CA ASN A 149 18.01 -6.72 11.79
C ASN A 149 18.64 -6.49 10.42
N ASP A 150 19.29 -7.51 9.85
CA ASP A 150 19.90 -7.44 8.54
C ASP A 150 18.86 -7.09 7.46
N VAL A 151 17.75 -7.81 7.40
CA VAL A 151 16.74 -7.60 6.36
C VAL A 151 16.01 -6.27 6.55
N PHE A 152 15.64 -5.90 7.79
CA PHE A 152 15.01 -4.61 8.07
C PHE A 152 15.91 -3.43 7.68
N SER A 153 17.22 -3.55 7.95
CA SER A 153 18.20 -2.56 7.51
C SER A 153 18.28 -2.47 5.98
N ARG A 154 18.41 -3.61 5.31
CA ARG A 154 18.51 -3.65 3.83
C ARG A 154 17.31 -3.05 3.13
N TYR A 155 16.10 -3.33 3.63
CA TYR A 155 14.85 -2.83 3.07
C TYR A 155 14.44 -1.47 3.65
N LYS A 156 15.20 -0.93 4.60
CA LYS A 156 14.88 0.28 5.34
C LYS A 156 13.46 0.24 5.93
N VAL A 157 13.07 -0.89 6.53
CA VAL A 157 11.75 -1.02 7.14
C VAL A 157 11.62 -0.05 8.30
N GLY A 158 10.65 0.86 8.21
CA GLY A 158 10.35 1.79 9.28
C GLY A 158 9.36 1.20 10.28
N CYS A 159 9.43 1.62 11.54
CA CYS A 159 8.44 1.29 12.54
C CYS A 159 7.88 2.54 13.22
N LEU A 160 6.56 2.58 13.38
CA LEU A 160 5.82 3.64 14.07
C LEU A 160 5.04 3.03 15.22
N GLY A 161 5.65 3.06 16.39
CA GLY A 161 5.10 2.44 17.59
C GLY A 161 4.94 0.93 17.46
N ARG A 162 4.06 0.37 18.33
CA ARG A 162 3.95 -1.08 18.50
C ARG A 162 3.39 -1.84 17.31
N GLU A 163 2.49 -1.24 16.54
CA GLU A 163 1.71 -1.98 15.55
C GLU A 163 2.07 -1.69 14.10
N SER A 164 2.56 -0.48 13.82
CA SER A 164 2.70 -0.02 12.44
C SER A 164 4.10 -0.23 11.91
N ALA A 165 4.20 -0.92 10.77
CA ALA A 165 5.39 -0.96 9.94
C ALA A 165 5.22 -0.04 8.73
N VAL A 166 6.31 0.55 8.26
CA VAL A 166 6.36 1.45 7.10
C VAL A 166 7.27 0.85 6.04
N PHE A 167 6.74 0.71 4.85
CA PHE A 167 7.42 0.14 3.70
C PHE A 167 7.58 1.19 2.62
N TRP A 168 8.80 1.41 2.17
CA TRP A 168 9.15 2.45 1.23
C TRP A 168 9.27 1.91 -0.19
N TYR A 169 8.57 2.53 -1.11
CA TYR A 169 8.62 2.18 -2.52
C TYR A 169 9.55 3.11 -3.24
N SER A 170 10.52 2.56 -3.94
CA SER A 170 11.48 3.33 -4.70
C SER A 170 11.41 3.04 -6.19
N ASP A 171 11.70 4.08 -6.99
CA ASP A 171 11.84 3.97 -8.45
C ASP A 171 13.14 3.23 -8.85
N LYS A 172 13.42 3.20 -10.15
CA LYS A 172 14.63 2.58 -10.71
C LYS A 172 15.92 3.28 -10.26
N ASP A 173 15.84 4.56 -9.92
CA ASP A 173 16.98 5.39 -9.53
C ASP A 173 17.18 5.41 -8.00
N GLY A 174 16.34 4.67 -7.25
CA GLY A 174 16.41 4.54 -5.79
C GLY A 174 15.69 5.66 -5.03
N ASN A 175 15.03 6.60 -5.73
CA ASN A 175 14.26 7.65 -5.09
C ASN A 175 12.99 7.09 -4.46
N VAL A 176 12.71 7.45 -3.21
CA VAL A 176 11.52 6.99 -2.50
C VAL A 176 10.31 7.82 -2.94
N CYS A 177 9.41 7.19 -3.68
CA CYS A 177 8.25 7.85 -4.27
C CYS A 177 6.92 7.56 -3.57
N HIS A 178 6.89 6.55 -2.68
CA HIS A 178 5.68 6.15 -1.99
C HIS A 178 6.00 5.40 -0.70
N ASP A 179 5.09 5.44 0.28
CA ASP A 179 5.12 4.60 1.48
C ASP A 179 3.82 3.81 1.62
N ASN A 180 3.93 2.60 2.15
CA ASN A 180 2.79 1.83 2.60
C ASN A 180 2.92 1.58 4.11
N ARG A 181 1.86 1.87 4.88
CA ARG A 181 1.81 1.64 6.31
C ARG A 181 0.84 0.53 6.62
N ILE A 182 1.32 -0.49 7.27
CA ILE A 182 0.53 -1.66 7.61
C ILE A 182 0.60 -1.89 9.11
N ARG A 183 -0.56 -2.12 9.73
CA ARG A 183 -0.65 -2.54 11.13
C ARG A 183 -0.63 -4.05 11.24
N TYR A 184 0.15 -4.53 12.20
CA TYR A 184 0.28 -5.96 12.49
C TYR A 184 -0.12 -6.26 13.92
N GLY A 185 -0.79 -7.41 14.14
CA GLY A 185 -1.00 -8.00 15.43
C GLY A 185 0.28 -8.67 15.96
N VAL A 186 0.27 -9.08 17.22
CA VAL A 186 1.40 -9.81 17.87
C VAL A 186 1.72 -11.14 17.18
N ASN A 187 0.77 -11.69 16.44
CA ASN A 187 0.91 -12.91 15.64
C ASN A 187 1.43 -12.67 14.21
N GLY A 188 1.89 -11.46 13.89
CA GLY A 188 2.40 -11.11 12.57
C GLY A 188 1.34 -11.01 11.46
N HIS A 189 0.03 -11.15 11.79
CA HIS A 189 -1.03 -10.95 10.81
C HIS A 189 -1.43 -9.49 10.68
N ARG A 190 -1.74 -9.08 9.43
CA ARG A 190 -2.24 -7.74 9.13
C ARG A 190 -3.58 -7.51 9.86
N LYS A 191 -3.68 -6.39 10.56
CA LYS A 191 -4.95 -5.95 11.16
C LYS A 191 -5.84 -5.35 10.06
N LYS A 192 -7.06 -5.88 9.95
CA LYS A 192 -8.05 -5.39 8.96
C LYS A 192 -8.76 -4.10 9.41
N GLU A 193 -8.66 -3.72 10.66
CA GLU A 193 -9.21 -2.48 11.19
C GLU A 193 -8.36 -1.31 10.70
N THR A 194 -8.87 -0.70 9.67
CA THR A 194 -8.22 0.39 8.97
C THR A 194 -8.78 1.72 9.44
N HIS A 195 -8.18 2.32 10.42
CA HIS A 195 -8.06 3.76 10.31
C HIS A 195 -6.82 4.00 9.45
N ALA A 196 -7.04 4.50 8.24
CA ALA A 196 -5.98 4.85 7.33
C ALA A 196 -5.04 5.84 8.03
N PHE A 197 -3.91 5.33 8.50
CA PHE A 197 -2.86 6.22 8.96
C PHE A 197 -2.44 7.07 7.77
N ARG A 198 -2.31 8.38 7.96
CA ARG A 198 -1.75 9.26 6.96
C ARG A 198 -0.41 8.67 6.52
N LYS A 199 -0.31 8.31 5.26
CA LYS A 199 0.96 7.98 4.64
C LYS A 199 1.85 9.22 4.66
N PHE A 200 3.17 9.08 4.69
CA PHE A 200 4.07 10.24 4.54
C PHE A 200 3.91 10.87 3.16
N THR A 201 3.48 10.06 2.20
CA THR A 201 3.25 10.44 0.81
C THR A 201 1.79 10.80 0.54
N THR A 202 1.07 11.34 1.54
CA THR A 202 -0.23 11.98 1.31
C THR A 202 0.01 13.42 0.90
N GLY A 203 -0.29 13.74 -0.33
CA GLY A 203 -0.15 15.09 -0.87
C GLY A 203 0.22 15.07 -2.35
N GLU A 204 0.18 16.25 -2.94
CA GLU A 204 0.44 16.45 -4.36
C GLU A 204 1.89 16.06 -4.74
N GLY A 205 2.05 15.42 -5.88
CA GLY A 205 3.36 15.09 -6.47
C GLY A 205 3.96 13.75 -6.05
N PHE A 206 3.38 13.04 -5.09
CA PHE A 206 3.77 11.66 -4.83
C PHE A 206 3.03 10.71 -5.76
N THR A 207 3.75 9.80 -6.38
CA THR A 207 3.19 8.85 -7.33
C THR A 207 3.33 7.43 -6.80
N HIS A 208 2.31 6.59 -6.98
CA HIS A 208 2.35 5.16 -6.71
C HIS A 208 3.23 4.45 -7.76
N ARG A 209 4.48 4.86 -7.87
CA ARG A 209 5.47 4.27 -8.78
C ARG A 209 6.54 3.56 -7.97
N GLY A 210 7.19 2.59 -8.61
CA GLY A 210 8.27 1.83 -7.99
C GLY A 210 7.79 0.57 -7.29
N PHE A 211 8.73 -0.04 -6.59
CA PHE A 211 8.54 -1.28 -5.88
C PHE A 211 9.13 -1.17 -4.48
N PHE A 212 8.56 -1.91 -3.54
CA PHE A 212 9.25 -2.20 -2.30
C PHE A 212 10.39 -3.16 -2.61
N LYS A 213 11.61 -2.71 -2.41
CA LYS A 213 12.83 -3.44 -2.74
C LYS A 213 13.96 -3.08 -1.77
N PRO A 214 15.01 -3.88 -1.68
CA PRO A 214 16.16 -3.53 -0.83
C PRO A 214 16.84 -2.27 -1.37
N PHE A 215 17.26 -1.40 -0.45
CA PHE A 215 18.08 -0.20 -0.72
C PHE A 215 19.57 -0.50 -0.62
N LEU A 216 19.91 -1.44 0.23
CA LEU A 216 21.27 -1.83 0.58
C LEU A 216 21.42 -3.35 0.47
N GLY A 217 22.63 -3.82 0.50
CA GLY A 217 22.97 -5.23 0.59
C GLY A 217 23.83 -5.70 -0.58
N GLU A 218 24.67 -6.64 -0.28
CA GLU A 218 25.47 -7.36 -1.27
C GLU A 218 24.68 -8.59 -1.72
N TYR A 219 24.40 -8.64 -3.00
CA TYR A 219 23.76 -9.77 -3.64
C TYR A 219 24.76 -10.48 -4.54
N CYS A 220 24.54 -11.78 -4.75
CA CYS A 220 25.32 -12.52 -5.74
C CYS A 220 25.16 -11.87 -7.12
N SER A 221 26.22 -11.87 -7.92
CA SER A 221 26.20 -11.28 -9.29
C SER A 221 25.13 -11.91 -10.19
N ASP A 222 24.73 -13.13 -9.88
CA ASP A 222 23.72 -13.93 -10.56
C ASP A 222 22.43 -14.08 -9.73
N ALA A 223 22.19 -13.18 -8.79
CA ALA A 223 21.00 -13.20 -7.95
C ALA A 223 19.71 -13.11 -8.78
N ILE A 224 18.74 -13.95 -8.44
CA ILE A 224 17.46 -14.02 -9.12
C ILE A 224 16.52 -12.95 -8.55
N THR A 225 15.99 -12.09 -9.40
CA THR A 225 14.97 -11.12 -8.99
C THR A 225 13.60 -11.78 -8.96
N CYS A 226 12.96 -11.77 -7.79
CA CYS A 226 11.66 -12.35 -7.53
C CYS A 226 10.67 -11.28 -7.07
N MET A 227 9.42 -11.34 -7.55
CA MET A 227 8.37 -10.41 -7.17
C MET A 227 7.22 -11.13 -6.49
N VAL A 228 6.78 -10.57 -5.37
CA VAL A 228 5.63 -11.00 -4.58
C VAL A 228 4.61 -9.87 -4.44
N GLU A 229 3.42 -10.17 -3.91
CA GLU A 229 2.37 -9.18 -3.72
C GLU A 229 2.67 -8.27 -2.53
N SER A 230 3.01 -8.85 -1.37
CA SER A 230 3.12 -8.10 -0.12
C SER A 230 4.56 -7.88 0.32
N GLU A 231 4.78 -6.77 1.03
CA GLU A 231 6.07 -6.37 1.57
C GLU A 231 6.54 -7.36 2.65
N LYS A 232 5.63 -7.86 3.49
CA LYS A 232 5.94 -8.86 4.51
C LYS A 232 6.48 -10.14 3.87
N THR A 233 5.85 -10.58 2.78
CA THR A 233 6.28 -11.76 2.01
C THR A 233 7.68 -11.58 1.44
N ALA A 234 8.00 -10.39 0.88
CA ALA A 234 9.34 -10.09 0.38
C ALA A 234 10.41 -10.17 1.50
N ILE A 235 10.09 -9.64 2.68
CA ILE A 235 10.98 -9.69 3.85
C ILE A 235 11.20 -11.14 4.31
N ILE A 236 10.12 -11.92 4.46
CA ILE A 236 10.19 -13.33 4.87
C ILE A 236 11.03 -14.15 3.88
N ALA A 237 10.75 -14.00 2.59
CA ALA A 237 11.50 -14.69 1.54
C ALA A 237 12.98 -14.28 1.52
N SER A 238 13.31 -13.00 1.77
CA SER A 238 14.70 -12.53 1.88
C SER A 238 15.45 -13.17 3.05
N MET A 239 14.81 -13.35 4.19
CA MET A 239 15.40 -14.04 5.34
C MET A 239 15.63 -15.53 5.05
N ALA A 240 14.66 -16.17 4.39
CA ALA A 240 14.71 -17.62 4.14
C ALA A 240 15.69 -18.01 3.02
N PHE A 241 15.76 -17.24 1.94
CA PHE A 241 16.49 -17.61 0.73
C PHE A 241 17.83 -16.87 0.54
N GLY A 242 18.10 -15.87 1.37
CA GLY A 242 19.39 -15.17 1.40
C GLY A 242 19.76 -14.40 0.13
N ASN A 243 21.05 -14.11 -0.03
CA ASN A 243 21.59 -13.19 -1.03
C ASN A 243 21.60 -13.72 -2.48
N GLY A 244 21.25 -14.98 -2.70
CA GLY A 244 21.04 -15.54 -4.05
C GLY A 244 19.75 -15.07 -4.72
N PHE A 245 18.91 -14.32 -3.99
CA PHE A 245 17.62 -13.81 -4.47
C PHE A 245 17.44 -12.34 -4.06
N VAL A 246 16.85 -11.56 -4.95
CA VAL A 246 16.39 -10.19 -4.68
C VAL A 246 14.87 -10.20 -4.68
N TRP A 247 14.29 -10.15 -3.50
CA TRP A 247 12.83 -10.14 -3.36
C TRP A 247 12.30 -8.71 -3.38
N ILE A 248 11.28 -8.48 -4.20
CA ILE A 248 10.61 -7.19 -4.33
C ILE A 248 9.11 -7.37 -4.20
N ALA A 249 8.39 -6.34 -3.74
CA ALA A 249 6.94 -6.39 -3.67
C ALA A 249 6.28 -5.25 -4.45
N CYS A 250 5.13 -5.56 -5.06
CA CYS A 250 4.33 -4.56 -5.80
C CYS A 250 3.24 -3.89 -4.95
N GLY A 251 2.93 -4.41 -3.76
CA GLY A 251 1.94 -3.84 -2.84
C GLY A 251 0.50 -4.33 -3.05
N GLY A 252 0.33 -5.37 -3.84
CA GLY A 252 -0.96 -6.05 -4.04
C GLY A 252 -1.17 -6.55 -5.47
N MET A 253 -2.05 -7.52 -5.61
CA MET A 253 -2.32 -8.24 -6.86
C MET A 253 -2.53 -7.30 -8.08
N ASN A 254 -3.26 -6.21 -7.91
CA ASN A 254 -3.60 -5.27 -8.98
C ASN A 254 -2.52 -4.19 -9.22
N GLN A 255 -1.48 -4.14 -8.40
CA GLN A 255 -0.40 -3.15 -8.47
C GLN A 255 0.77 -3.62 -9.34
N LEU A 256 0.67 -4.79 -9.94
CA LEU A 256 1.64 -5.33 -10.88
C LEU A 256 1.64 -4.53 -12.19
N GLY A 257 2.19 -3.35 -12.19
CA GLY A 257 2.17 -2.42 -13.33
C GLY A 257 2.64 -3.02 -14.67
N ASN A 258 2.61 -2.23 -15.72
CA ASN A 258 3.01 -2.67 -17.07
C ASN A 258 4.53 -2.69 -17.29
N LYS A 259 5.31 -2.12 -16.37
CA LYS A 259 6.79 -2.06 -16.46
C LYS A 259 7.41 -2.88 -15.33
N LEU A 260 7.56 -4.15 -15.59
CA LEU A 260 8.27 -5.06 -14.69
C LEU A 260 9.79 -4.92 -14.86
N PRO A 261 10.57 -5.20 -13.81
CA PRO A 261 12.02 -5.38 -13.94
C PRO A 261 12.34 -6.47 -14.96
N LYS A 262 13.47 -6.31 -15.66
CA LYS A 262 13.92 -7.35 -16.60
C LYS A 262 14.19 -8.65 -15.86
N ASN A 263 13.82 -9.77 -16.48
CA ASN A 263 14.07 -11.12 -15.97
C ASN A 263 13.48 -11.40 -14.57
N VAL A 264 12.46 -10.63 -14.13
CA VAL A 264 11.78 -10.89 -12.87
C VAL A 264 10.95 -12.18 -12.95
N ILE A 265 11.02 -12.98 -11.90
CA ILE A 265 10.15 -14.16 -11.73
C ILE A 265 9.04 -13.80 -10.74
N LEU A 266 7.81 -14.07 -11.12
CA LEU A 266 6.62 -13.68 -10.38
C LEU A 266 6.16 -14.81 -9.47
N PHE A 267 5.87 -14.48 -8.22
CA PHE A 267 5.40 -15.38 -7.17
C PHE A 267 4.05 -14.89 -6.64
N PRO A 268 2.95 -15.08 -7.40
CA PRO A 268 1.61 -14.69 -6.95
C PRO A 268 1.18 -15.49 -5.72
N ASP A 269 0.22 -14.96 -4.97
CA ASP A 269 -0.48 -15.71 -3.93
C ASP A 269 -1.16 -16.94 -4.54
N PHE A 270 -1.34 -18.00 -3.75
CA PHE A 270 -1.99 -19.24 -4.20
C PHE A 270 -3.51 -19.04 -4.34
N ASP A 271 -3.86 -18.23 -5.33
CA ASP A 271 -5.22 -17.88 -5.73
C ASP A 271 -5.33 -17.87 -7.27
N ASN A 272 -6.34 -18.52 -7.79
CA ASN A 272 -6.55 -18.66 -9.24
C ASN A 272 -6.59 -17.32 -9.97
N LYS A 273 -7.15 -16.27 -9.34
CA LYS A 273 -7.22 -14.94 -9.93
C LYS A 273 -5.86 -14.27 -9.99
N ALA A 274 -5.07 -14.36 -8.90
CA ALA A 274 -3.70 -13.84 -8.85
C ALA A 274 -2.81 -14.56 -9.87
N ILE A 275 -2.86 -15.89 -9.89
CA ILE A 275 -2.09 -16.72 -10.82
C ILE A 275 -2.40 -16.38 -12.27
N SER A 276 -3.68 -16.25 -12.64
CA SER A 276 -4.10 -15.88 -13.99
C SER A 276 -3.64 -14.47 -14.35
N LEU A 277 -3.91 -13.48 -13.50
CA LEU A 277 -3.56 -12.08 -13.75
C LEU A 277 -2.05 -11.87 -13.91
N TRP A 278 -1.25 -12.57 -13.11
CA TRP A 278 0.20 -12.45 -13.15
C TRP A 278 0.80 -13.25 -14.30
N GLY A 279 0.20 -14.38 -14.66
CA GLY A 279 0.60 -15.19 -15.81
C GLY A 279 0.56 -14.42 -17.13
N ASP A 280 -0.39 -13.50 -17.28
CA ASP A 280 -0.50 -12.62 -18.46
C ASP A 280 0.61 -11.55 -18.51
N LYS A 281 1.34 -11.33 -17.42
CA LYS A 281 2.34 -10.25 -17.28
C LYS A 281 3.79 -10.73 -17.40
N GLY A 282 4.07 -11.98 -17.05
CA GLY A 282 5.44 -12.48 -17.05
C GLY A 282 5.59 -13.92 -16.64
N ARG A 283 6.85 -14.33 -16.42
CA ARG A 283 7.18 -15.68 -15.98
C ARG A 283 6.73 -15.87 -14.52
N VAL A 284 5.77 -16.76 -14.31
CA VAL A 284 5.29 -17.16 -13.00
C VAL A 284 6.02 -18.42 -12.53
N ALA A 285 6.60 -18.38 -11.32
CA ALA A 285 7.06 -19.56 -10.62
C ALA A 285 5.85 -20.28 -10.02
N LYS A 286 5.68 -21.54 -10.36
CA LYS A 286 4.62 -22.38 -9.79
C LYS A 286 5.03 -22.92 -8.41
N TRP A 287 5.43 -22.03 -7.50
CA TRP A 287 6.01 -22.37 -6.19
C TRP A 287 5.13 -23.30 -5.35
N TRP A 288 3.84 -23.33 -5.60
CA TRP A 288 2.87 -24.27 -5.00
C TRP A 288 3.01 -25.73 -5.50
N GLU A 289 3.78 -25.96 -6.55
CA GLU A 289 4.16 -27.31 -7.03
C GLU A 289 5.51 -27.75 -6.45
N HIS A 290 6.20 -26.89 -5.69
CA HIS A 290 7.50 -27.24 -5.09
C HIS A 290 7.30 -28.27 -3.95
N PRO A 291 8.07 -29.39 -3.92
CA PRO A 291 7.81 -30.52 -3.03
C PRO A 291 7.69 -30.15 -1.54
N ILE A 292 8.49 -29.18 -1.10
CA ILE A 292 8.49 -28.73 0.30
C ILE A 292 7.45 -27.63 0.54
N LEU A 293 7.42 -26.60 -0.33
CA LEU A 293 6.56 -25.43 -0.12
C LEU A 293 5.07 -25.72 -0.31
N SER A 294 4.72 -26.77 -1.07
CA SER A 294 3.33 -27.22 -1.25
C SER A 294 2.76 -27.92 -0.01
N PHE A 295 3.62 -28.32 0.93
CA PHE A 295 3.16 -29.06 2.10
C PHE A 295 2.38 -28.15 3.06
N GLY A 296 1.14 -28.52 3.35
CA GLY A 296 0.25 -27.76 4.23
C GLY A 296 -0.33 -26.48 3.62
N LEU A 297 -0.15 -26.25 2.31
CA LEU A 297 -0.60 -25.07 1.58
C LEU A 297 -2.13 -24.95 1.58
N LYS A 298 -2.62 -23.74 1.81
CA LYS A 298 -4.04 -23.39 1.79
C LYS A 298 -4.30 -22.36 0.70
N HIS A 299 -5.54 -22.29 0.25
CA HIS A 299 -5.98 -21.24 -0.67
C HIS A 299 -5.74 -19.84 -0.07
N ASN A 300 -5.21 -18.93 -0.85
CA ASN A 300 -4.73 -17.60 -0.51
C ASN A 300 -3.45 -17.55 0.36
N ASP A 301 -2.76 -18.66 0.60
CA ASP A 301 -1.41 -18.58 1.16
C ASP A 301 -0.46 -17.94 0.15
N ASP A 302 0.48 -17.17 0.65
CA ASP A 302 1.62 -16.67 -0.13
C ASP A 302 2.88 -17.52 0.12
N ILE A 303 3.94 -17.27 -0.65
CA ILE A 303 5.21 -18.00 -0.46
C ILE A 303 5.81 -17.76 0.93
N GLY A 304 5.54 -16.63 1.58
CA GLY A 304 5.98 -16.35 2.94
C GLY A 304 5.29 -17.25 3.96
N ASP A 305 4.00 -17.53 3.80
CA ASP A 305 3.26 -18.48 4.65
C ASP A 305 3.82 -19.89 4.47
N ALA A 306 4.04 -20.31 3.21
CA ALA A 306 4.65 -21.60 2.90
C ALA A 306 6.07 -21.75 3.49
N VAL A 307 6.87 -20.69 3.44
CA VAL A 307 8.21 -20.65 4.04
C VAL A 307 8.15 -20.81 5.56
N ILE A 308 7.31 -20.06 6.24
CA ILE A 308 7.18 -20.16 7.71
C ILE A 308 6.77 -21.55 8.13
N ASN A 309 5.81 -22.15 7.43
CA ASN A 309 5.31 -23.49 7.73
C ASN A 309 6.37 -24.59 7.52
N ASN A 310 7.35 -24.37 6.65
CA ASN A 310 8.32 -25.38 6.23
C ASN A 310 9.79 -24.96 6.43
N LEU A 311 10.06 -23.95 7.26
CA LEU A 311 11.36 -23.28 7.37
C LEU A 311 12.54 -24.23 7.55
N ASN A 312 12.41 -25.20 8.43
CA ASN A 312 13.48 -26.18 8.74
C ASN A 312 13.76 -27.21 7.63
N SER A 313 12.90 -27.26 6.63
CA SER A 313 12.99 -28.24 5.54
C SER A 313 13.45 -27.62 4.23
N ILE A 314 13.59 -26.28 4.17
CA ILE A 314 13.94 -25.57 2.94
C ILE A 314 15.43 -25.73 2.65
N ASN A 315 15.75 -26.23 1.44
CA ASN A 315 17.08 -26.24 0.89
C ASN A 315 17.21 -25.11 -0.16
N ILE A 316 18.01 -24.11 0.14
CA ILE A 316 18.15 -22.90 -0.70
C ILE A 316 18.70 -23.25 -2.09
N LYS A 317 19.66 -24.19 -2.18
CA LYS A 317 20.25 -24.60 -3.46
C LYS A 317 19.21 -25.30 -4.33
N GLU A 318 18.44 -26.22 -3.77
CA GLU A 318 17.38 -26.92 -4.49
C GLU A 318 16.28 -25.97 -4.93
N PHE A 319 15.88 -25.03 -4.07
CA PHE A 319 14.90 -24.01 -4.42
C PHE A 319 15.39 -23.12 -5.58
N ARG A 320 16.69 -22.76 -5.56
CA ARG A 320 17.27 -21.98 -6.66
C ARG A 320 17.24 -22.73 -7.98
N GLU A 321 17.68 -23.99 -7.97
CA GLU A 321 17.64 -24.85 -9.17
C GLU A 321 16.22 -25.05 -9.67
N TRP A 322 15.27 -25.20 -8.75
CA TRP A 322 13.85 -25.35 -9.09
C TRP A 322 13.27 -24.04 -9.68
N THR A 323 13.60 -22.88 -9.13
CA THR A 323 13.13 -21.58 -9.61
C THR A 323 13.61 -21.27 -11.03
N LEU A 324 14.76 -21.81 -11.45
CA LEU A 324 15.34 -21.58 -12.77
C LEU A 324 14.79 -22.51 -13.87
N LYS A 325 14.12 -23.61 -13.51
CA LYS A 325 13.43 -24.51 -14.45
C LYS A 325 12.16 -23.88 -14.99
#